data_21875c2d49143d43f00befee3f8a5abe
#
_entry.id   21875c2d49143d43f00befee3f8a5abe
#
_cell.length_a   1.000
_cell.length_b   1.000
_cell.length_c   1.000
_cell.angle_alpha   90.00
_cell.angle_beta   90.00
_cell.angle_gamma   90.00
#
_symmetry.space_group_name_H-M   'P 1'
#
loop_
_entity.id
_entity.type
_entity.pdbx_description
1 polymer ?
#
loop_
_entity_poly.entity_id
_entity_poly.type
_entity_poly.pdbx_seq_one_letter_code
_entity_poly.pdbx_strand_id
1 'polypeptide(L)'
;MYYSKLILVIIFITSLTACGNKEAKTKETTKTAEVQMPEFQNKGHELVYKMTQETGSYQDLLNLKDIVFHYTYRTPDQKEDVSIESYIFNGELSHGTYLKHERTLPNLKGKMQQGYNGKDFWVKIDGQEITDSSAIESVTFTRKTNFYWFSMMQKLLDPNINYEYLGQDTIKGKLYDIVKITFNTAGDAASDTYQLYINPETHLVDQFLFTVVSKNVTDPVLMRVKYENVEGILLPTYRKYTRSDWEANVLKDAWVEEITKDIKFNQNLDKALFNN
;
A
#
# COMPACT_ATOMS: atom_id res chain seq x y z
N MET A 1 9.73 72.02 -0.11
CA MET A 1 9.78 72.30 -1.58
C MET A 1 8.82 71.36 -2.25
N TYR A 2 7.58 71.73 -2.36
CA TYR A 2 6.75 72.26 -3.44
C TYR A 2 7.02 71.67 -4.81
N TYR A 3 6.05 70.96 -5.37
CA TYR A 3 5.21 71.19 -6.56
C TYR A 3 4.32 69.98 -6.78
N SER A 4 3.11 69.93 -6.61
CA SER A 4 1.80 70.42 -7.12
C SER A 4 1.73 70.51 -8.66
N LYS A 5 0.69 69.91 -9.19
CA LYS A 5 -0.17 70.20 -10.38
C LYS A 5 -0.43 68.94 -11.22
N LEU A 6 -1.54 68.69 -11.87
CA LEU A 6 -2.86 69.32 -11.99
C LEU A 6 -3.74 68.34 -12.81
N ILE A 7 -4.99 68.38 -12.50
CA ILE A 7 -6.16 67.72 -13.09
C ILE A 7 -6.27 67.99 -14.61
N LEU A 8 -6.73 67.01 -15.38
CA LEU A 8 -7.55 67.28 -16.57
C LEU A 8 -8.67 66.21 -16.69
N VAL A 9 -9.89 66.69 -16.45
CA VAL A 9 -11.19 66.06 -16.75
C VAL A 9 -11.52 66.36 -18.19
N ILE A 10 -11.83 65.36 -18.98
CA ILE A 10 -12.54 65.56 -20.26
C ILE A 10 -13.78 64.67 -20.23
N ILE A 11 -14.92 65.34 -20.11
CA ILE A 11 -16.26 64.80 -20.32
C ILE A 11 -16.51 64.80 -21.83
N PHE A 12 -16.93 63.68 -22.40
CA PHE A 12 -17.58 63.68 -23.71
C PHE A 12 -18.88 62.89 -23.61
N ILE A 13 -19.96 63.63 -23.70
CA ILE A 13 -21.34 63.13 -23.87
C ILE A 13 -21.60 63.06 -25.37
N THR A 14 -22.11 61.96 -25.89
CA THR A 14 -23.13 61.91 -26.96
C THR A 14 -23.50 60.46 -27.20
N SER A 15 -24.67 60.23 -27.07
CA SER A 15 -25.91 59.97 -27.82
C SER A 15 -26.25 58.52 -28.03
N LEU A 16 -27.41 58.20 -27.48
CA LEU A 16 -28.22 56.98 -27.68
C LEU A 16 -28.54 56.73 -29.17
N THR A 17 -28.30 55.52 -29.62
CA THR A 17 -29.13 54.88 -30.66
C THR A 17 -29.44 53.44 -30.20
N ALA A 18 -30.73 53.23 -29.95
CA ALA A 18 -31.29 51.91 -29.71
C ALA A 18 -31.36 51.15 -31.07
N CYS A 19 -30.76 49.96 -31.10
CA CYS A 19 -31.16 48.94 -32.06
C CYS A 19 -31.06 47.58 -31.37
N GLY A 20 -32.22 46.92 -31.23
CA GLY A 20 -32.31 45.61 -30.67
C GLY A 20 -31.57 44.56 -31.47
N ASN A 21 -30.83 43.71 -30.75
CA ASN A 21 -30.38 42.45 -31.32
C ASN A 21 -30.50 41.35 -30.26
N LYS A 22 -31.07 40.24 -30.72
CA LYS A 22 -31.38 39.04 -30.00
C LYS A 22 -30.17 38.55 -29.17
N GLU A 23 -30.41 38.25 -27.88
CA GLU A 23 -29.50 37.49 -27.04
C GLU A 23 -29.29 36.10 -27.65
N ALA A 24 -28.15 35.88 -28.25
CA ALA A 24 -27.64 34.55 -28.51
C ALA A 24 -27.09 34.03 -27.17
N LYS A 25 -27.84 33.15 -26.50
CA LYS A 25 -27.33 32.33 -25.39
C LYS A 25 -26.17 31.49 -25.89
N THR A 26 -24.95 31.96 -25.66
CA THR A 26 -23.75 31.14 -25.79
C THR A 26 -23.85 30.03 -24.73
N LYS A 27 -24.19 28.81 -25.17
CA LYS A 27 -24.02 27.64 -24.35
C LYS A 27 -22.51 27.49 -24.09
N GLU A 28 -22.06 27.84 -22.89
CA GLU A 28 -20.77 27.34 -22.40
C GLU A 28 -20.84 25.83 -22.39
N THR A 29 -20.25 25.22 -23.41
CA THR A 29 -19.95 23.79 -23.43
C THR A 29 -18.82 23.59 -22.44
N THR A 30 -19.16 23.22 -21.21
CA THR A 30 -18.20 22.70 -20.24
C THR A 30 -17.57 21.47 -20.92
N LYS A 31 -16.38 21.61 -21.50
CA LYS A 31 -15.55 20.49 -21.91
C LYS A 31 -15.20 19.76 -20.60
N THR A 32 -15.93 18.69 -20.34
CA THR A 32 -15.47 17.66 -19.40
C THR A 32 -14.08 17.26 -19.90
N ALA A 33 -13.02 17.52 -19.13
CA ALA A 33 -11.70 17.03 -19.44
C ALA A 33 -11.84 15.50 -19.51
N GLU A 34 -11.66 14.92 -20.69
CA GLU A 34 -11.50 13.48 -20.84
C GLU A 34 -10.29 13.11 -19.99
N VAL A 35 -10.52 12.36 -18.92
CA VAL A 35 -9.43 11.76 -18.12
C VAL A 35 -8.74 10.80 -19.07
N GLN A 36 -7.58 11.20 -19.56
CA GLN A 36 -6.78 10.38 -20.46
C GLN A 36 -6.32 9.16 -19.67
N MET A 37 -6.86 7.99 -20.00
CA MET A 37 -6.42 6.73 -19.38
C MET A 37 -4.93 6.54 -19.63
N PRO A 38 -4.16 6.09 -18.64
CA PRO A 38 -2.74 5.80 -18.84
C PRO A 38 -2.55 4.69 -19.88
N GLU A 39 -1.42 4.72 -20.57
CA GLU A 39 -1.03 3.62 -21.45
C GLU A 39 -0.60 2.41 -20.62
N PHE A 40 -1.20 1.25 -20.90
CA PHE A 40 -0.89 0.01 -20.18
C PHE A 40 0.04 -0.90 -20.98
N GLN A 41 0.98 -1.56 -20.29
CA GLN A 41 1.86 -2.55 -20.90
C GLN A 41 1.06 -3.72 -21.49
N ASN A 42 0.02 -4.15 -20.78
CA ASN A 42 -0.89 -5.24 -21.17
C ASN A 42 -2.15 -5.24 -20.30
N LYS A 43 -3.03 -6.21 -20.51
CA LYS A 43 -4.27 -6.38 -19.73
C LYS A 43 -4.03 -6.60 -18.23
N GLY A 44 -2.96 -7.29 -17.84
CA GLY A 44 -2.59 -7.48 -16.42
C GLY A 44 -2.28 -6.17 -15.72
N HIS A 45 -1.50 -5.28 -16.38
CA HIS A 45 -1.22 -3.93 -15.86
C HIS A 45 -2.51 -3.10 -15.72
N GLU A 46 -3.41 -3.12 -16.72
CA GLU A 46 -4.72 -2.45 -16.65
C GLU A 46 -5.54 -2.91 -15.44
N LEU A 47 -5.60 -4.23 -15.19
CA LEU A 47 -6.36 -4.78 -14.07
C LEU A 47 -5.77 -4.38 -12.72
N VAL A 48 -4.45 -4.38 -12.57
CA VAL A 48 -3.78 -3.90 -11.35
C VAL A 48 -3.99 -2.40 -11.17
N TYR A 49 -3.95 -1.61 -12.23
CA TYR A 49 -4.29 -0.19 -12.16
C TYR A 49 -5.73 0.01 -11.65
N LYS A 50 -6.72 -0.71 -12.18
CA LYS A 50 -8.12 -0.64 -11.70
C LYS A 50 -8.21 -1.01 -10.22
N MET A 51 -7.50 -2.04 -9.79
CA MET A 51 -7.43 -2.41 -8.37
C MET A 51 -6.91 -1.25 -7.51
N THR A 52 -5.86 -0.56 -7.93
CA THR A 52 -5.33 0.58 -7.15
C THR A 52 -6.25 1.79 -7.15
N GLN A 53 -7.14 1.94 -8.14
CA GLN A 53 -8.19 2.97 -8.10
C GLN A 53 -9.24 2.67 -7.00
N GLU A 54 -9.50 1.40 -6.71
CA GLU A 54 -10.42 0.98 -5.65
C GLU A 54 -9.75 0.96 -4.27
N THR A 55 -8.51 0.48 -4.18
CA THR A 55 -7.79 0.37 -2.89
C THR A 55 -7.13 1.68 -2.43
N GLY A 56 -7.01 2.66 -3.31
CA GLY A 56 -6.14 3.82 -3.16
C GLY A 56 -4.74 3.56 -3.72
N SER A 57 -4.06 4.62 -4.11
CA SER A 57 -2.69 4.59 -4.63
C SER A 57 -1.64 4.72 -3.51
N TYR A 58 -0.38 4.43 -3.83
CA TYR A 58 0.71 4.71 -2.88
C TYR A 58 0.87 6.22 -2.62
N GLN A 59 0.52 7.07 -3.59
CA GLN A 59 0.49 8.52 -3.40
C GLN A 59 -0.56 8.95 -2.36
N ASP A 60 -1.69 8.25 -2.27
CA ASP A 60 -2.70 8.52 -1.24
C ASP A 60 -2.15 8.19 0.16
N LEU A 61 -1.41 7.08 0.32
CA LEU A 61 -0.70 6.78 1.55
C LEU A 61 0.36 7.86 1.89
N LEU A 62 1.12 8.34 0.92
CA LEU A 62 2.08 9.43 1.11
C LEU A 62 1.38 10.72 1.58
N ASN A 63 0.19 11.00 1.08
CA ASN A 63 -0.62 12.17 1.50
C ASN A 63 -1.14 12.03 2.93
N LEU A 64 -1.42 10.80 3.39
CA LEU A 64 -1.78 10.48 4.78
C LEU A 64 -0.57 10.46 5.73
N LYS A 65 0.66 10.65 5.21
CA LYS A 65 1.93 10.83 5.92
C LYS A 65 2.37 9.66 6.78
N ASP A 66 1.61 9.35 7.83
CA ASP A 66 1.97 8.35 8.82
C ASP A 66 0.75 7.56 9.33
N ILE A 67 1.03 6.45 10.03
CA ILE A 67 -0.01 5.55 10.55
C ILE A 67 0.47 4.87 11.84
N VAL A 68 -0.48 4.60 12.74
CA VAL A 68 -0.33 3.71 13.90
C VAL A 68 -1.47 2.70 13.89
N PHE A 69 -1.16 1.45 14.17
CA PHE A 69 -2.15 0.37 14.27
C PHE A 69 -1.69 -0.78 15.18
N HIS A 70 -2.64 -1.60 15.63
CA HIS A 70 -2.35 -2.87 16.27
C HIS A 70 -2.25 -3.98 15.23
N TYR A 71 -1.20 -4.78 15.33
CA TYR A 71 -0.98 -5.91 14.43
C TYR A 71 -0.83 -7.21 15.24
N THR A 72 -1.57 -8.24 14.83
CA THR A 72 -1.45 -9.59 15.38
C THR A 72 -1.12 -10.56 14.28
N TYR A 73 -0.07 -11.33 14.48
CA TYR A 73 0.30 -12.47 13.67
C TYR A 73 0.12 -13.74 14.51
N ARG A 74 -0.74 -14.67 14.06
CA ARG A 74 -1.05 -15.91 14.76
C ARG A 74 -0.73 -17.11 13.91
N THR A 75 0.06 -18.04 14.44
CA THR A 75 0.38 -19.29 13.78
C THR A 75 -0.67 -20.38 14.06
N PRO A 76 -0.69 -21.48 13.27
CA PRO A 76 -1.63 -22.57 13.49
C PRO A 76 -1.52 -23.24 14.87
N ASP A 77 -0.32 -23.22 15.48
CA ASP A 77 -0.08 -23.72 16.86
C ASP A 77 -0.37 -22.66 17.94
N GLN A 78 -1.12 -21.60 17.57
CA GLN A 78 -1.61 -20.53 18.45
C GLN A 78 -0.51 -19.66 19.08
N LYS A 79 0.72 -19.68 18.60
CA LYS A 79 1.72 -18.68 18.98
C LYS A 79 1.40 -17.36 18.31
N GLU A 80 1.60 -16.28 19.06
CA GLU A 80 1.28 -14.94 18.61
C GLU A 80 2.46 -13.99 18.73
N ASP A 81 2.57 -13.13 17.73
CA ASP A 81 3.21 -11.84 17.88
C ASP A 81 2.13 -10.77 17.89
N VAL A 82 2.15 -9.88 18.86
CA VAL A 82 1.24 -8.74 18.96
C VAL A 82 2.07 -7.49 19.10
N SER A 83 1.90 -6.54 18.18
CA SER A 83 2.67 -5.30 18.18
C SER A 83 1.80 -4.07 17.95
N ILE A 84 2.30 -2.92 18.39
CA ILE A 84 1.88 -1.60 17.94
C ILE A 84 2.85 -1.20 16.85
N GLU A 85 2.35 -1.09 15.62
CA GLU A 85 3.11 -0.71 14.45
C GLU A 85 2.94 0.78 14.18
N SER A 86 4.03 1.43 13.80
CA SER A 86 4.07 2.86 13.44
C SER A 86 4.88 3.03 12.17
N TYR A 87 4.30 3.65 11.14
CA TYR A 87 5.00 3.88 9.87
C TYR A 87 4.92 5.34 9.46
N ILE A 88 5.99 5.83 8.81
CA ILE A 88 5.98 7.05 7.99
C ILE A 88 6.21 6.61 6.55
N PHE A 89 5.25 6.89 5.67
CA PHE A 89 5.28 6.38 4.29
C PHE A 89 6.40 6.99 3.47
N ASN A 90 6.70 8.29 3.66
CA ASN A 90 7.83 8.93 3.00
C ASN A 90 9.16 8.44 3.60
N GLY A 91 9.89 7.64 2.83
CA GLY A 91 11.13 6.98 3.24
C GLY A 91 10.91 5.61 3.88
N GLU A 92 9.66 5.12 3.90
CA GLU A 92 9.27 3.77 4.37
C GLU A 92 9.75 3.46 5.80
N LEU A 93 9.78 4.50 6.67
CA LEU A 93 10.20 4.32 8.05
C LEU A 93 9.22 3.42 8.78
N SER A 94 9.72 2.48 9.56
CA SER A 94 8.86 1.54 10.29
C SER A 94 9.38 1.28 11.70
N HIS A 95 8.46 1.22 12.66
CA HIS A 95 8.73 0.90 14.06
C HIS A 95 7.65 -0.05 14.59
N GLY A 96 8.06 -1.03 15.40
CA GLY A 96 7.16 -1.95 16.07
C GLY A 96 7.52 -2.08 17.56
N THR A 97 6.55 -1.83 18.44
CA THR A 97 6.63 -2.16 19.85
C THR A 97 5.84 -3.43 20.10
N TYR A 98 6.50 -4.50 20.49
CA TYR A 98 5.87 -5.79 20.74
C TYR A 98 5.27 -5.86 22.14
N LEU A 99 3.99 -6.16 22.20
CA LEU A 99 3.25 -6.51 23.42
C LEU A 99 3.40 -8.00 23.73
N LYS A 100 3.62 -8.82 22.67
CA LYS A 100 3.85 -10.25 22.74
C LYS A 100 4.71 -10.66 21.53
N HIS A 101 5.75 -11.47 21.73
CA HIS A 101 6.60 -11.97 20.65
C HIS A 101 6.99 -13.45 20.86
N GLU A 102 6.03 -14.32 20.59
CA GLU A 102 6.23 -15.76 20.76
C GLU A 102 6.89 -16.42 19.53
N ARG A 103 6.89 -15.71 18.38
CA ARG A 103 7.45 -16.15 17.10
C ARG A 103 8.73 -15.39 16.74
N THR A 104 8.68 -14.07 16.79
CA THR A 104 9.82 -13.21 16.43
C THR A 104 10.79 -13.14 17.59
N LEU A 105 12.03 -13.60 17.38
CA LEU A 105 13.10 -13.64 18.38
C LEU A 105 12.64 -14.22 19.74
N PRO A 106 12.03 -15.41 19.78
CA PRO A 106 11.34 -15.95 20.97
C PRO A 106 12.27 -16.24 22.14
N ASN A 107 13.56 -16.34 21.87
CA ASN A 107 14.60 -16.59 22.89
C ASN A 107 14.99 -15.31 23.67
N LEU A 108 14.74 -14.14 23.09
CA LEU A 108 14.95 -12.86 23.78
C LEU A 108 13.73 -12.56 24.65
N LYS A 109 13.95 -12.30 25.93
CA LYS A 109 12.87 -11.99 26.90
C LYS A 109 12.88 -10.52 27.23
N GLY A 110 11.71 -9.92 27.45
CA GLY A 110 11.56 -8.50 27.77
C GLY A 110 10.71 -7.75 26.74
N LYS A 111 10.60 -6.46 26.87
CA LYS A 111 9.88 -5.57 25.96
C LYS A 111 10.70 -5.34 24.69
N MET A 112 10.27 -5.94 23.59
CA MET A 112 10.95 -5.80 22.30
C MET A 112 10.46 -4.59 21.53
N GLN A 113 11.42 -3.84 20.97
CA GLN A 113 11.18 -2.79 19.98
C GLN A 113 12.08 -3.04 18.78
N GLN A 114 11.56 -2.79 17.60
CA GLN A 114 12.28 -2.91 16.32
C GLN A 114 12.03 -1.67 15.48
N GLY A 115 13.01 -1.26 14.68
CA GLY A 115 12.84 -0.12 13.81
C GLY A 115 13.67 -0.18 12.53
N TYR A 116 13.24 0.64 11.59
CA TYR A 116 13.96 1.02 10.39
C TYR A 116 13.86 2.52 10.20
N ASN A 117 14.99 3.21 10.13
CA ASN A 117 15.07 4.67 10.08
C ASN A 117 15.24 5.25 8.66
N GLY A 118 15.09 4.40 7.63
CA GLY A 118 15.37 4.74 6.23
C GLY A 118 16.78 4.32 5.77
N LYS A 119 17.65 3.90 6.70
CA LYS A 119 19.00 3.44 6.43
C LYS A 119 19.34 2.14 7.16
N ASP A 120 19.17 2.13 8.48
CA ASP A 120 19.62 1.05 9.35
C ASP A 120 18.41 0.39 10.05
N PHE A 121 18.50 -0.93 10.24
CA PHE A 121 17.57 -1.72 11.04
C PHE A 121 18.15 -1.91 12.44
N TRP A 122 17.28 -1.88 13.43
CA TRP A 122 17.69 -2.04 14.82
C TRP A 122 16.65 -2.81 15.65
N VAL A 123 17.09 -3.37 16.76
CA VAL A 123 16.22 -4.01 17.76
C VAL A 123 16.74 -3.72 19.16
N LYS A 124 15.79 -3.49 20.09
CA LYS A 124 16.06 -3.31 21.51
C LYS A 124 15.22 -4.28 22.34
N ILE A 125 15.79 -4.76 23.44
CA ILE A 125 15.08 -5.49 24.51
C ILE A 125 15.25 -4.69 25.79
N ASP A 126 14.13 -4.31 26.43
CA ASP A 126 14.10 -3.47 27.64
C ASP A 126 14.96 -2.19 27.49
N GLY A 127 14.96 -1.60 26.29
CA GLY A 127 15.72 -0.41 25.95
C GLY A 127 17.20 -0.64 25.63
N GLN A 128 17.71 -1.86 25.76
CA GLN A 128 19.11 -2.20 25.41
C GLN A 128 19.19 -2.69 23.97
N GLU A 129 20.11 -2.13 23.22
CA GLU A 129 20.36 -2.50 21.82
C GLU A 129 20.91 -3.92 21.73
N ILE A 130 20.38 -4.69 20.76
CA ILE A 130 20.86 -6.02 20.41
C ILE A 130 21.61 -5.92 19.08
N THR A 131 22.90 -6.24 19.11
CA THR A 131 23.81 -6.13 17.95
C THR A 131 24.13 -7.48 17.32
N ASP A 132 23.51 -8.57 17.79
CA ASP A 132 23.66 -9.89 17.19
C ASP A 132 23.20 -9.90 15.75
N SER A 133 24.04 -10.39 14.84
CA SER A 133 23.79 -10.33 13.39
C SER A 133 22.55 -11.11 12.97
N SER A 134 22.27 -12.24 13.62
CA SER A 134 21.10 -13.06 13.32
C SER A 134 19.79 -12.36 13.76
N ALA A 135 19.85 -11.63 14.88
CA ALA A 135 18.73 -10.81 15.34
C ALA A 135 18.46 -9.66 14.36
N ILE A 136 19.52 -8.96 13.91
CA ILE A 136 19.40 -7.87 12.92
C ILE A 136 18.90 -8.39 11.58
N GLU A 137 19.34 -9.55 11.10
CA GLU A 137 18.80 -10.17 9.88
C GLU A 137 17.31 -10.49 10.02
N SER A 138 16.90 -11.07 11.15
CA SER A 138 15.48 -11.34 11.45
C SER A 138 14.65 -10.07 11.45
N VAL A 139 15.14 -8.99 12.08
CA VAL A 139 14.46 -7.69 12.13
C VAL A 139 14.39 -7.05 10.75
N THR A 140 15.47 -7.09 9.98
CA THR A 140 15.51 -6.59 8.60
C THR A 140 14.40 -7.22 7.76
N PHE A 141 14.27 -8.55 7.83
CA PHE A 141 13.20 -9.26 7.15
C PHE A 141 11.82 -8.83 7.67
N THR A 142 11.63 -8.83 8.98
CA THR A 142 10.33 -8.51 9.60
C THR A 142 9.87 -7.09 9.26
N ARG A 143 10.75 -6.08 9.38
CA ARG A 143 10.38 -4.68 9.11
C ARG A 143 10.03 -4.45 7.64
N LYS A 144 10.85 -4.97 6.70
CA LYS A 144 10.57 -4.92 5.27
C LYS A 144 9.25 -5.61 4.93
N THR A 145 9.05 -6.82 5.44
CA THR A 145 7.87 -7.63 5.14
C THR A 145 6.60 -6.98 5.70
N ASN A 146 6.60 -6.52 6.96
CA ASN A 146 5.41 -5.93 7.57
C ASN A 146 5.00 -4.63 6.86
N PHE A 147 5.97 -3.76 6.52
CA PHE A 147 5.69 -2.54 5.77
C PHE A 147 5.14 -2.85 4.38
N TYR A 148 5.78 -3.77 3.66
CA TYR A 148 5.36 -4.16 2.31
C TYR A 148 3.96 -4.81 2.32
N TRP A 149 3.70 -5.76 3.21
CA TRP A 149 2.38 -6.39 3.32
C TRP A 149 1.27 -5.43 3.69
N PHE A 150 1.56 -4.42 4.50
CA PHE A 150 0.61 -3.36 4.81
C PHE A 150 0.24 -2.56 3.57
N SER A 151 1.21 -2.15 2.78
CA SER A 151 1.07 -1.24 1.62
C SER A 151 1.06 -1.97 0.26
N MET A 152 1.08 -3.29 0.22
CA MET A 152 1.28 -4.07 -1.00
C MET A 152 0.31 -3.68 -2.11
N MET A 153 -0.98 -3.59 -1.82
CA MET A 153 -2.00 -3.32 -2.84
C MET A 153 -1.77 -1.96 -3.52
N GLN A 154 -1.31 -0.96 -2.76
CA GLN A 154 -0.98 0.36 -3.26
C GLN A 154 0.35 0.42 -4.02
N LYS A 155 1.28 -0.52 -3.73
CA LYS A 155 2.62 -0.59 -4.32
C LYS A 155 2.72 -1.48 -5.56
N LEU A 156 1.67 -2.17 -5.96
CA LEU A 156 1.70 -3.05 -7.14
C LEU A 156 1.77 -2.31 -8.49
N LEU A 157 1.90 -0.98 -8.49
CA LEU A 157 2.24 -0.15 -9.65
C LEU A 157 3.65 0.48 -9.55
N ASP A 158 4.45 0.07 -8.55
CA ASP A 158 5.83 0.54 -8.43
C ASP A 158 6.65 0.19 -9.69
N PRO A 159 7.72 0.94 -10.00
CA PRO A 159 8.63 0.62 -11.10
C PRO A 159 9.21 -0.81 -10.97
N ASN A 160 9.58 -1.40 -12.10
CA ASN A 160 10.21 -2.73 -12.18
C ASN A 160 9.28 -3.91 -11.89
N ILE A 161 7.99 -3.74 -12.04
CA ILE A 161 7.02 -4.83 -11.97
C ILE A 161 6.62 -5.27 -13.38
N ASN A 162 6.62 -6.58 -13.61
CA ASN A 162 6.12 -7.20 -14.83
C ASN A 162 4.75 -7.82 -14.54
N TYR A 163 3.84 -7.68 -15.50
CA TYR A 163 2.48 -8.18 -15.43
C TYR A 163 2.25 -9.16 -16.56
N GLU A 164 1.64 -10.31 -16.25
CA GLU A 164 1.20 -11.31 -17.22
C GLU A 164 -0.27 -11.64 -16.93
N TYR A 165 -1.15 -11.39 -17.90
CA TYR A 165 -2.56 -11.78 -17.77
C TYR A 165 -2.71 -13.25 -18.14
N LEU A 166 -3.12 -14.09 -17.17
CA LEU A 166 -3.26 -15.54 -17.35
C LEU A 166 -4.67 -15.95 -17.81
N GLY A 167 -5.60 -15.00 -17.95
CA GLY A 167 -6.99 -15.27 -18.32
C GLY A 167 -7.93 -15.23 -17.12
N GLN A 168 -9.12 -15.82 -17.29
CA GLN A 168 -10.12 -15.94 -16.24
C GLN A 168 -10.23 -17.37 -15.77
N ASP A 169 -10.52 -17.55 -14.48
CA ASP A 169 -10.85 -18.85 -13.90
C ASP A 169 -11.91 -18.71 -12.81
N THR A 170 -12.61 -19.83 -12.54
CA THR A 170 -13.67 -19.89 -11.53
C THR A 170 -13.21 -20.70 -10.32
N ILE A 171 -12.90 -20.01 -9.24
CA ILE A 171 -12.46 -20.63 -7.99
C ILE A 171 -13.64 -20.67 -7.01
N LYS A 172 -14.05 -21.89 -6.64
CA LYS A 172 -15.19 -22.14 -5.72
C LYS A 172 -16.47 -21.40 -6.12
N GLY A 173 -16.76 -21.38 -7.43
CA GLY A 173 -17.96 -20.75 -8.00
C GLY A 173 -17.89 -19.24 -8.18
N LYS A 174 -16.75 -18.61 -7.93
CA LYS A 174 -16.52 -17.18 -8.13
C LYS A 174 -15.51 -16.96 -9.26
N LEU A 175 -15.87 -16.12 -10.23
CA LEU A 175 -15.02 -15.76 -11.37
C LEU A 175 -13.94 -14.77 -10.93
N TYR A 176 -12.73 -14.95 -11.46
CA TYR A 176 -11.60 -14.05 -11.25
C TYR A 176 -10.84 -13.81 -12.56
N ASP A 177 -10.37 -12.58 -12.74
CA ASP A 177 -9.26 -12.27 -13.62
C ASP A 177 -7.95 -12.61 -12.90
N ILE A 178 -7.05 -13.36 -13.57
CA ILE A 178 -5.82 -13.84 -12.98
C ILE A 178 -4.64 -13.07 -13.57
N VAL A 179 -3.86 -12.43 -12.70
CA VAL A 179 -2.67 -11.66 -13.08
C VAL A 179 -1.47 -12.17 -12.32
N LYS A 180 -0.45 -12.64 -13.07
CA LYS A 180 0.84 -12.98 -12.50
C LYS A 180 1.73 -11.74 -12.46
N ILE A 181 2.44 -11.58 -11.34
CA ILE A 181 3.36 -10.49 -11.07
C ILE A 181 4.74 -11.07 -10.79
N THR A 182 5.75 -10.50 -11.46
CA THR A 182 7.17 -10.77 -11.17
C THR A 182 7.92 -9.43 -11.06
N PHE A 183 9.06 -9.46 -10.40
CA PHE A 183 9.84 -8.26 -10.14
C PHE A 183 11.17 -8.33 -10.90
N ASN A 184 11.54 -7.23 -11.56
CA ASN A 184 12.85 -7.12 -12.19
C ASN A 184 13.91 -6.96 -11.09
N THR A 185 14.75 -7.94 -10.94
CA THR A 185 15.91 -7.92 -10.04
C THR A 185 17.19 -7.63 -10.81
N ALA A 186 18.20 -7.08 -10.15
CA ALA A 186 19.50 -6.90 -10.77
C ALA A 186 20.17 -8.26 -10.98
N GLY A 187 20.54 -8.57 -12.23
CA GLY A 187 21.13 -9.85 -12.61
C GLY A 187 20.12 -11.01 -12.63
N ASP A 188 20.64 -12.24 -12.52
CA ASP A 188 19.82 -13.48 -12.57
C ASP A 188 19.25 -13.89 -11.20
N ALA A 189 19.15 -12.94 -10.25
CA ALA A 189 18.61 -13.25 -8.93
C ALA A 189 17.13 -13.62 -9.03
N ALA A 190 16.76 -14.79 -8.46
CA ALA A 190 15.37 -15.22 -8.39
C ALA A 190 14.58 -14.21 -7.54
N SER A 191 13.42 -13.81 -8.04
CA SER A 191 12.48 -12.92 -7.35
C SER A 191 11.22 -13.67 -6.94
N ASP A 192 10.49 -13.08 -5.99
CA ASP A 192 9.18 -13.59 -5.63
C ASP A 192 8.22 -13.50 -6.83
N THR A 193 7.27 -14.41 -6.85
CA THR A 193 6.17 -14.43 -7.83
C THR A 193 4.87 -14.27 -7.07
N TYR A 194 3.98 -13.39 -7.56
CA TYR A 194 2.60 -13.31 -7.09
C TYR A 194 1.65 -13.69 -8.21
N GLN A 195 0.53 -14.32 -7.86
CA GLN A 195 -0.57 -14.57 -8.77
C GLN A 195 -1.85 -14.05 -8.12
N LEU A 196 -2.32 -12.91 -8.61
CA LEU A 196 -3.47 -12.20 -8.07
C LEU A 196 -4.77 -12.75 -8.66
N TYR A 197 -5.78 -12.96 -7.84
CA TYR A 197 -7.14 -13.29 -8.22
C TYR A 197 -8.00 -12.05 -8.00
N ILE A 198 -8.19 -11.29 -9.07
CA ILE A 198 -8.91 -10.02 -9.08
C ILE A 198 -10.37 -10.29 -9.40
N ASN A 199 -11.27 -9.89 -8.52
CA ASN A 199 -12.69 -9.98 -8.73
C ASN A 199 -13.14 -8.97 -9.80
N PRO A 200 -13.73 -9.39 -10.94
CA PRO A 200 -14.09 -8.49 -12.03
C PRO A 200 -15.20 -7.49 -11.69
N GLU A 201 -16.00 -7.74 -10.63
CA GLU A 201 -17.09 -6.87 -10.20
C GLU A 201 -16.59 -5.74 -9.27
N THR A 202 -15.66 -6.09 -8.36
CA THR A 202 -15.16 -5.15 -7.33
C THR A 202 -13.79 -4.59 -7.65
N HIS A 203 -13.09 -5.14 -8.62
CA HIS A 203 -11.68 -4.92 -8.95
C HIS A 203 -10.70 -5.18 -7.79
N LEU A 204 -11.14 -5.82 -6.70
CA LEU A 204 -10.29 -6.13 -5.56
C LEU A 204 -9.65 -7.52 -5.69
N VAL A 205 -8.49 -7.69 -5.07
CA VAL A 205 -7.82 -8.99 -4.91
C VAL A 205 -8.43 -9.71 -3.71
N ASP A 206 -9.25 -10.73 -3.93
CA ASP A 206 -9.83 -11.52 -2.83
C ASP A 206 -8.85 -12.55 -2.26
N GLN A 207 -7.94 -13.03 -3.11
CA GLN A 207 -6.86 -13.95 -2.75
C GLN A 207 -5.69 -13.83 -3.72
N PHE A 208 -4.53 -14.27 -3.31
CA PHE A 208 -3.37 -14.35 -4.18
C PHE A 208 -2.42 -15.47 -3.74
N LEU A 209 -1.66 -15.99 -4.70
CA LEU A 209 -0.54 -16.88 -4.44
C LEU A 209 0.75 -16.06 -4.37
N PHE A 210 1.68 -16.48 -3.54
CA PHE A 210 2.99 -15.85 -3.44
C PHE A 210 4.08 -16.83 -3.06
N THR A 211 5.32 -16.48 -3.41
CA THR A 211 6.54 -17.15 -2.94
C THR A 211 7.32 -16.22 -2.01
N VAL A 212 8.28 -16.75 -1.25
CA VAL A 212 9.25 -15.99 -0.47
C VAL A 212 10.63 -16.64 -0.71
N VAL A 213 11.21 -16.32 -1.86
CA VAL A 213 12.45 -16.96 -2.34
C VAL A 213 13.61 -16.74 -1.37
N SER A 214 13.69 -15.55 -0.76
CA SER A 214 14.72 -15.22 0.25
C SER A 214 14.66 -16.10 1.51
N LYS A 215 13.56 -16.82 1.72
CA LYS A 215 13.35 -17.79 2.81
C LYS A 215 13.22 -19.22 2.32
N ASN A 216 13.64 -19.50 1.06
CA ASN A 216 13.53 -20.80 0.39
C ASN A 216 12.08 -21.31 0.31
N VAL A 217 11.08 -20.43 0.30
CA VAL A 217 9.67 -20.76 0.06
C VAL A 217 9.41 -20.54 -1.43
N THR A 218 9.64 -21.58 -2.22
CA THR A 218 9.48 -21.58 -3.70
C THR A 218 8.16 -22.19 -4.15
N ASP A 219 7.55 -23.03 -3.32
CA ASP A 219 6.17 -23.48 -3.52
C ASP A 219 5.19 -22.37 -3.16
N PRO A 220 4.06 -22.25 -3.90
CA PRO A 220 3.12 -21.17 -3.66
C PRO A 220 2.40 -21.28 -2.31
N VAL A 221 2.20 -20.13 -1.72
CA VAL A 221 1.40 -19.93 -0.50
C VAL A 221 0.15 -19.15 -0.89
N LEU A 222 -1.03 -19.66 -0.53
CA LEU A 222 -2.31 -19.00 -0.77
C LEU A 222 -2.64 -18.04 0.37
N MET A 223 -2.76 -16.76 0.07
CA MET A 223 -3.29 -15.75 0.98
C MET A 223 -4.70 -15.33 0.57
N ARG A 224 -5.60 -15.27 1.54
CA ARG A 224 -6.95 -14.68 1.41
C ARG A 224 -7.02 -13.38 2.15
N VAL A 225 -7.75 -12.42 1.60
CA VAL A 225 -7.77 -11.03 2.05
C VAL A 225 -9.20 -10.57 2.33
N LYS A 226 -9.37 -9.76 3.39
CA LYS A 226 -10.57 -8.97 3.63
C LYS A 226 -10.15 -7.52 3.87
N TYR A 227 -10.93 -6.60 3.31
CA TYR A 227 -10.64 -5.17 3.36
C TYR A 227 -11.60 -4.44 4.28
N GLU A 228 -11.12 -3.35 4.86
CA GLU A 228 -11.92 -2.32 5.50
C GLU A 228 -11.56 -0.96 4.92
N ASN A 229 -12.54 -0.07 4.78
CA ASN A 229 -12.29 1.31 4.37
C ASN A 229 -11.89 2.13 5.60
N VAL A 230 -10.69 2.67 5.58
CA VAL A 230 -10.17 3.55 6.63
C VAL A 230 -9.76 4.87 5.98
N GLU A 231 -10.48 5.94 6.27
CA GLU A 231 -10.24 7.29 5.73
C GLU A 231 -10.11 7.34 4.19
N GLY A 232 -10.91 6.53 3.48
CA GLY A 232 -10.92 6.47 2.02
C GLY A 232 -9.97 5.46 1.39
N ILE A 233 -9.11 4.82 2.18
CA ILE A 233 -8.20 3.75 1.72
C ILE A 233 -8.78 2.39 2.08
N LEU A 234 -8.88 1.47 1.11
CA LEU A 234 -9.22 0.08 1.36
C LEU A 234 -7.96 -0.69 1.77
N LEU A 235 -7.88 -0.98 3.06
CA LEU A 235 -6.74 -1.70 3.66
C LEU A 235 -7.06 -3.17 3.89
N PRO A 236 -6.12 -4.10 3.63
CA PRO A 236 -6.26 -5.51 3.95
C PRO A 236 -6.10 -5.76 5.47
N THR A 237 -7.19 -5.54 6.23
CA THR A 237 -7.17 -5.63 7.70
C THR A 237 -7.19 -7.04 8.26
N TYR A 238 -7.65 -8.01 7.47
CA TYR A 238 -7.55 -9.43 7.80
C TYR A 238 -6.99 -10.22 6.63
N ARG A 239 -5.92 -10.93 6.89
CA ARG A 239 -5.29 -11.85 5.95
C ARG A 239 -5.11 -13.19 6.62
N LYS A 240 -5.22 -14.25 5.84
CA LYS A 240 -4.80 -15.59 6.29
C LYS A 240 -4.17 -16.36 5.15
N TYR A 241 -3.16 -17.12 5.46
CA TYR A 241 -2.46 -17.88 4.44
C TYR A 241 -2.11 -19.32 4.87
N THR A 242 -1.94 -20.19 3.87
CA THR A 242 -1.56 -21.58 4.03
C THR A 242 -0.86 -22.10 2.78
N ARG A 243 -0.27 -23.28 2.85
CA ARG A 243 0.36 -23.93 1.70
C ARG A 243 -0.65 -24.23 0.59
N SER A 244 -0.22 -24.04 -0.66
CA SER A 244 -1.06 -24.18 -1.83
C SER A 244 -0.23 -24.75 -3.00
N ASP A 245 -0.90 -25.04 -4.12
CA ASP A 245 -0.33 -25.16 -5.45
C ASP A 245 -0.67 -23.92 -6.30
N TRP A 246 -0.20 -23.87 -7.55
CA TRP A 246 -0.46 -22.74 -8.45
C TRP A 246 -1.91 -22.69 -8.96
N GLU A 247 -2.72 -23.72 -8.74
CA GLU A 247 -4.16 -23.79 -9.01
C GLU A 247 -4.99 -23.29 -7.80
N ALA A 248 -4.33 -22.74 -6.75
CA ALA A 248 -4.92 -22.26 -5.52
C ALA A 248 -5.65 -23.34 -4.69
N ASN A 249 -5.27 -24.60 -4.82
CA ASN A 249 -5.75 -25.66 -3.96
C ASN A 249 -5.07 -25.59 -2.59
N VAL A 250 -5.85 -25.70 -1.53
CA VAL A 250 -5.34 -25.74 -0.15
C VAL A 250 -4.72 -27.13 0.10
N LEU A 251 -3.41 -27.19 0.25
CA LEU A 251 -2.66 -28.44 0.49
C LEU A 251 -2.62 -28.83 1.96
N LYS A 252 -2.79 -27.85 2.87
CA LYS A 252 -2.79 -28.07 4.30
C LYS A 252 -3.75 -27.11 4.98
N ASP A 253 -4.73 -27.61 5.74
CA ASP A 253 -5.66 -26.78 6.51
C ASP A 253 -5.00 -26.30 7.82
N ALA A 254 -3.94 -25.51 7.69
CA ALA A 254 -3.18 -24.94 8.79
C ALA A 254 -2.88 -23.48 8.46
N TRP A 255 -3.75 -22.58 8.92
CA TRP A 255 -3.75 -21.17 8.56
C TRP A 255 -2.94 -20.35 9.54
N VAL A 256 -2.07 -19.51 8.98
CA VAL A 256 -1.54 -18.34 9.68
C VAL A 256 -2.55 -17.20 9.50
N GLU A 257 -2.77 -16.42 10.54
CA GLU A 257 -3.64 -15.25 10.50
C GLU A 257 -2.85 -13.98 10.77
N GLU A 258 -3.18 -12.93 10.03
CA GLU A 258 -2.66 -11.58 10.20
C GLU A 258 -3.84 -10.63 10.38
N ILE A 259 -3.88 -9.91 11.49
CA ILE A 259 -5.01 -9.07 11.88
C ILE A 259 -4.50 -7.68 12.18
N THR A 260 -5.04 -6.68 11.50
CA THR A 260 -4.75 -5.26 11.70
C THR A 260 -5.98 -4.58 12.29
N LYS A 261 -5.81 -3.83 13.37
CA LYS A 261 -6.89 -3.14 14.09
C LYS A 261 -6.47 -1.75 14.56
N ASP A 262 -7.45 -0.95 14.98
CA ASP A 262 -7.24 0.36 15.60
C ASP A 262 -6.36 1.29 14.74
N ILE A 263 -6.60 1.28 13.44
CA ILE A 263 -5.83 2.01 12.44
C ILE A 263 -6.10 3.52 12.59
N LYS A 264 -5.03 4.31 12.68
CA LYS A 264 -5.08 5.77 12.79
C LYS A 264 -4.03 6.40 11.91
N PHE A 265 -4.44 7.16 10.91
CA PHE A 265 -3.56 7.97 10.09
C PHE A 265 -3.26 9.33 10.72
N ASN A 266 -2.29 10.06 10.19
CA ASN A 266 -1.94 11.44 10.52
C ASN A 266 -1.70 11.68 12.01
N GLN A 267 -1.00 10.78 12.69
CA GLN A 267 -0.68 10.88 14.11
C GLN A 267 0.46 11.86 14.41
N ASN A 268 1.06 12.46 13.35
CA ASN A 268 2.21 13.37 13.43
C ASN A 268 3.41 12.72 14.14
N LEU A 269 3.77 11.52 13.71
CA LEU A 269 4.87 10.76 14.30
C LEU A 269 6.19 11.52 14.18
N ASP A 270 6.93 11.60 15.29
CA ASP A 270 8.29 12.13 15.27
C ASP A 270 9.24 11.10 14.64
N LYS A 271 10.07 11.55 13.70
CA LYS A 271 11.10 10.71 13.09
C LYS A 271 12.11 10.15 14.11
N ALA A 272 12.25 10.80 15.26
CA ALA A 272 13.07 10.29 16.37
C ALA A 272 12.61 8.92 16.89
N LEU A 273 11.32 8.58 16.75
CA LEU A 273 10.78 7.26 17.09
C LEU A 273 11.44 6.12 16.32
N PHE A 274 11.88 6.40 15.10
CA PHE A 274 12.45 5.40 14.18
C PHE A 274 13.96 5.21 14.34
N ASN A 275 14.63 6.10 15.09
CA ASN A 275 16.03 5.99 15.37
C ASN A 275 16.33 5.03 16.55
N ASN A 276 17.54 4.47 16.51
CA ASN A 276 18.04 3.65 17.60
C ASN A 276 18.38 4.50 18.82
#